data_7a1b54f5da630490e646030228877275
#
_entry.id   7a1b54f5da630490e646030228877275
#
_cell.length_a   1.000
_cell.length_b   1.000
_cell.length_c   1.000
_cell.angle_alpha   90.00
_cell.angle_beta   90.00
_cell.angle_gamma   90.00
#
_symmetry.space_group_name_H-M   'P 1'
#
loop_
_entity.id
_entity.type
_entity.pdbx_description
1 polymer ?
#
loop_
_entity_poly.entity_id
_entity_poly.type
_entity_poly.pdbx_seq_one_letter_code
_entity_poly.pdbx_strand_id
1 'polypeptide(L)'
;QTNTFVGTGFVLANAGSQSSDGYEFDLVMSPTESIDLSISGLFMDPIYDSYVGAAAGDLSGTVPSNIPEDTISSTITWNFVINNWDSYLRVSHLYSSKAFLLENPVHQALLEAQGNGFRKQNTLNFTAGFEKDNLSITLWGKNINDDEYLTSAFIAVADLSETTFFGYPNNYATYGMTLNYTF
;
A
#
# COMPACT_ATOMS: atom_id res chain seq x y z
N GLN A 1 -12.37 -15.78 3.57
CA GLN A 1 -12.70 -16.37 2.26
C GLN A 1 -11.54 -16.20 1.31
N THR A 2 -11.25 -17.19 0.50
CA THR A 2 -10.21 -17.18 -0.51
C THR A 2 -10.76 -17.62 -1.86
N ASN A 3 -10.12 -17.18 -2.95
CA ASN A 3 -10.43 -17.65 -4.30
C ASN A 3 -9.57 -18.88 -4.59
N THR A 4 -10.20 -20.03 -4.77
CA THR A 4 -9.52 -21.27 -5.15
C THR A 4 -9.80 -21.56 -6.62
N PHE A 5 -8.76 -21.83 -7.39
CA PHE A 5 -8.91 -22.23 -8.79
C PHE A 5 -9.31 -23.71 -8.87
N VAL A 6 -10.47 -23.98 -9.48
CA VAL A 6 -10.98 -25.34 -9.65
C VAL A 6 -11.33 -25.56 -11.13
N GLY A 7 -10.59 -26.43 -11.80
CA GLY A 7 -10.82 -26.74 -13.20
C GLY A 7 -10.59 -25.53 -14.12
N THR A 8 -11.65 -24.88 -14.58
CA THR A 8 -11.59 -23.74 -15.51
C THR A 8 -12.04 -22.42 -14.88
N GLY A 9 -12.26 -22.36 -13.57
CA GLY A 9 -12.79 -21.17 -12.88
C GLY A 9 -12.29 -21.01 -11.46
N PHE A 10 -12.60 -19.85 -10.87
CA PHE A 10 -12.34 -19.57 -9.47
C PHE A 10 -13.59 -19.82 -8.65
N VAL A 11 -13.43 -20.48 -7.52
CA VAL A 11 -14.48 -20.72 -6.54
C VAL A 11 -14.11 -20.01 -5.25
N LEU A 12 -15.06 -19.29 -4.68
CA LEU A 12 -14.91 -18.70 -3.37
C LEU A 12 -15.04 -19.81 -2.30
N ALA A 13 -14.01 -19.99 -1.51
CA ALA A 13 -13.96 -20.99 -0.45
C ALA A 13 -13.58 -20.37 0.90
N ASN A 14 -13.80 -21.09 1.98
CA ASN A 14 -13.29 -20.71 3.29
C ASN A 14 -11.89 -21.26 3.48
N ALA A 15 -10.95 -20.39 3.83
CA ALA A 15 -9.57 -20.76 4.09
C ALA A 15 -9.37 -21.50 5.42
N GLY A 16 -10.37 -21.53 6.29
CA GLY A 16 -10.23 -22.03 7.66
C GLY A 16 -10.23 -20.89 8.66
N SER A 17 -9.24 -20.81 9.53
CA SER A 17 -9.07 -19.73 10.51
C SER A 17 -7.75 -19.00 10.31
N GLN A 18 -7.79 -17.68 10.57
CA GLN A 18 -6.64 -16.80 10.58
C GLN A 18 -6.71 -15.95 11.84
N SER A 19 -5.59 -15.78 12.49
CA SER A 19 -5.42 -14.82 13.59
C SER A 19 -4.36 -13.79 13.25
N SER A 20 -4.41 -12.66 13.94
CA SER A 20 -3.40 -11.62 13.86
C SER A 20 -3.34 -10.90 15.20
N ASP A 21 -2.23 -11.01 15.86
CA ASP A 21 -1.93 -10.27 17.08
C ASP A 21 -1.06 -9.07 16.73
N GLY A 22 -1.20 -7.97 17.47
CA GLY A 22 -0.41 -6.80 17.18
C GLY A 22 -0.79 -5.58 17.99
N TYR A 23 -0.26 -4.44 17.61
CA TYR A 23 -0.60 -3.16 18.21
C TYR A 23 -0.64 -2.07 17.13
N GLU A 24 -1.47 -1.08 17.40
CA GLU A 24 -1.57 0.14 16.60
C GLU A 24 -1.38 1.37 17.49
N PHE A 25 -0.93 2.45 16.90
CA PHE A 25 -0.88 3.75 17.56
C PHE A 25 -1.20 4.86 16.56
N ASP A 26 -1.78 5.93 17.10
CA ASP A 26 -1.99 7.19 16.42
C ASP A 26 -1.46 8.33 17.28
N LEU A 27 -0.64 9.20 16.67
CA LEU A 27 -0.14 10.41 17.28
C LEU A 27 -0.48 11.60 16.38
N VAL A 28 -1.21 12.55 16.94
CA VAL A 28 -1.49 13.85 16.30
C VAL A 28 -1.02 14.94 17.22
N MET A 29 -0.22 15.87 16.73
CA MET A 29 0.31 16.98 17.52
C MET A 29 0.54 18.22 16.66
N SER A 30 0.40 19.38 17.28
CA SER A 30 0.76 20.68 16.71
C SER A 30 1.83 21.33 17.58
N PRO A 31 3.13 21.01 17.32
CA PRO A 31 4.24 21.51 18.16
C PRO A 31 4.41 23.03 18.09
N THR A 32 3.88 23.66 17.06
CA THR A 32 3.76 25.11 16.91
C THR A 32 2.43 25.46 16.26
N GLU A 33 2.02 26.73 16.26
CA GLU A 33 0.80 27.19 15.59
C GLU A 33 0.81 26.97 14.08
N SER A 34 1.99 26.77 13.50
CA SER A 34 2.18 26.63 12.05
C SER A 34 2.53 25.21 11.60
N ILE A 35 2.78 24.28 12.51
CA ILE A 35 3.21 22.91 12.17
C ILE A 35 2.27 21.90 12.76
N ASP A 36 1.69 21.06 11.91
CA ASP A 36 0.90 19.90 12.28
C ASP A 36 1.63 18.62 11.88
N LEU A 37 1.68 17.66 12.80
CA LEU A 37 2.26 16.34 12.63
C LEU A 37 1.20 15.27 12.89
N SER A 38 1.18 14.24 12.04
CA SER A 38 0.39 13.03 12.24
C SER A 38 1.25 11.82 11.92
N ILE A 39 1.29 10.86 12.84
CA ILE A 39 1.99 9.58 12.64
C ILE A 39 1.07 8.49 13.14
N SER A 40 0.79 7.50 12.29
CA SER A 40 0.10 6.27 12.66
C SER A 40 0.94 5.06 12.29
N GLY A 41 0.84 4.03 13.12
CA GLY A 41 1.56 2.77 12.91
C GLY A 41 0.67 1.59 13.27
N LEU A 42 0.74 0.55 12.43
CA LEU A 42 0.14 -0.75 12.65
C LEU A 42 1.25 -1.79 12.55
N PHE A 43 1.38 -2.63 13.57
CA PHE A 43 2.32 -3.72 13.67
C PHE A 43 1.55 -4.98 14.03
N MET A 44 1.65 -6.00 13.18
CA MET A 44 0.85 -7.21 13.35
C MET A 44 1.67 -8.46 12.99
N ASP A 45 1.28 -9.58 13.55
CA ASP A 45 1.80 -10.92 13.26
C ASP A 45 0.66 -11.80 12.72
N PRO A 46 0.35 -11.71 11.42
CA PRO A 46 -0.73 -12.46 10.80
C PRO A 46 -0.31 -13.89 10.49
N ILE A 47 -1.15 -14.86 10.84
CA ILE A 47 -0.88 -16.29 10.62
C ILE A 47 -2.16 -17.02 10.25
N TYR A 48 -2.06 -18.01 9.37
CA TYR A 48 -3.13 -18.99 9.19
C TYR A 48 -3.07 -20.02 10.33
N ASP A 49 -4.05 -20.01 11.23
CA ASP A 49 -4.18 -21.02 12.28
C ASP A 49 -4.52 -22.39 11.69
N SER A 50 -5.36 -22.38 10.65
CA SER A 50 -5.76 -23.56 9.89
C SER A 50 -6.12 -23.19 8.46
N TYR A 51 -5.43 -23.78 7.49
CA TYR A 51 -5.78 -23.65 6.08
C TYR A 51 -5.42 -24.93 5.32
N VAL A 52 -6.22 -25.97 5.55
CA VAL A 52 -6.05 -27.33 5.03
C VAL A 52 -6.83 -27.48 3.76
N GLY A 53 -6.62 -27.29 2.69
CA GLY A 53 -7.44 -27.42 1.45
C GLY A 53 -7.20 -26.34 0.45
N ALA A 54 -6.13 -25.56 0.66
CA ALA A 54 -5.60 -24.69 -0.37
C ALA A 54 -5.13 -25.52 -1.57
N ALA A 55 -5.23 -24.95 -2.78
CA ALA A 55 -4.67 -25.59 -3.97
C ALA A 55 -3.17 -25.90 -3.84
N ALA A 56 -2.46 -25.16 -2.99
CA ALA A 56 -1.05 -25.34 -2.66
C ALA A 56 -0.78 -26.39 -1.55
N GLY A 57 -1.81 -27.05 -1.02
CA GLY A 57 -1.71 -27.96 0.12
C GLY A 57 -2.09 -27.32 1.44
N ASP A 58 -1.48 -27.76 2.54
CA ASP A 58 -1.72 -27.21 3.88
C ASP A 58 -0.84 -25.95 4.08
N LEU A 59 -1.49 -24.80 4.24
CA LEU A 59 -0.86 -23.50 4.50
C LEU A 59 -0.96 -23.09 5.98
N SER A 60 -1.41 -23.97 6.87
CA SER A 60 -1.48 -23.69 8.31
C SER A 60 -0.09 -23.33 8.84
N GLY A 61 -0.02 -22.30 9.66
CA GLY A 61 1.24 -21.77 10.21
C GLY A 61 2.03 -20.84 9.25
N THR A 62 1.50 -20.52 8.07
CA THR A 62 2.14 -19.58 7.15
C THR A 62 1.54 -18.17 7.26
N VAL A 63 2.31 -17.16 6.82
CA VAL A 63 1.85 -15.78 6.73
C VAL A 63 0.95 -15.63 5.52
N PRO A 64 -0.25 -15.03 5.67
CA PRO A 64 -1.17 -14.79 4.55
C PRO A 64 -0.56 -13.82 3.51
N SER A 65 -0.87 -14.06 2.23
CA SER A 65 -0.43 -13.15 1.17
C SER A 65 -1.15 -11.79 1.25
N ASN A 66 -0.52 -10.78 0.70
CA ASN A 66 -1.00 -9.40 0.61
C ASN A 66 -1.23 -8.67 1.95
N ILE A 67 -0.76 -9.22 3.05
CA ILE A 67 -0.82 -8.61 4.38
C ILE A 67 0.60 -8.22 4.81
N PRO A 68 0.93 -6.93 4.88
CA PRO A 68 2.19 -6.49 5.47
C PRO A 68 2.13 -6.59 6.99
N GLU A 69 3.24 -6.96 7.63
CA GLU A 69 3.35 -7.00 9.08
C GLU A 69 3.42 -5.60 9.70
N ASP A 70 4.07 -4.66 8.99
CA ASP A 70 4.25 -3.29 9.45
C ASP A 70 3.70 -2.30 8.44
N THR A 71 2.98 -1.30 8.92
CA THR A 71 2.56 -0.14 8.13
C THR A 71 2.73 1.12 8.96
N ILE A 72 3.41 2.13 8.41
CA ILE A 72 3.58 3.44 9.04
C ILE A 72 3.16 4.51 8.05
N SER A 73 2.24 5.37 8.50
CA SER A 73 1.85 6.59 7.78
C SER A 73 2.29 7.80 8.57
N SER A 74 2.94 8.76 7.92
CA SER A 74 3.33 10.01 8.56
C SER A 74 3.03 11.20 7.65
N THR A 75 2.60 12.30 8.26
CA THR A 75 2.31 13.55 7.55
C THR A 75 2.81 14.72 8.37
N ILE A 76 3.49 15.64 7.71
CA ILE A 76 3.81 16.97 8.22
C ILE A 76 3.13 18.02 7.36
N THR A 77 2.49 18.99 7.98
CA THR A 77 1.93 20.16 7.32
C THR A 77 2.53 21.41 7.95
N TRP A 78 3.09 22.27 7.13
CA TRP A 78 3.54 23.59 7.53
C TRP A 78 2.61 24.64 6.93
N ASN A 79 1.94 25.40 7.79
CA ASN A 79 1.04 26.50 7.44
C ASN A 79 1.79 27.85 7.56
N PHE A 80 1.66 28.71 6.56
CA PHE A 80 2.34 30.00 6.52
C PHE A 80 1.58 31.00 5.65
N VAL A 81 1.90 32.28 5.79
CA VAL A 81 1.34 33.34 4.95
C VAL A 81 2.45 33.94 4.11
N ILE A 82 2.24 34.05 2.80
CA ILE A 82 3.17 34.71 1.87
C ILE A 82 2.40 35.71 0.99
N ASN A 83 2.76 36.99 1.04
CA ASN A 83 2.11 38.06 0.27
C ASN A 83 0.57 38.09 0.40
N ASN A 84 0.07 37.89 1.61
CA ASN A 84 -1.37 37.76 1.93
C ASN A 84 -2.08 36.56 1.26
N TRP A 85 -1.34 35.52 0.92
CA TRP A 85 -1.88 34.21 0.57
C TRP A 85 -1.74 33.30 1.77
N ASP A 86 -2.86 32.72 2.21
CA ASP A 86 -2.84 31.60 3.15
C ASP A 86 -2.27 30.39 2.43
N SER A 87 -1.23 29.82 2.98
CA SER A 87 -0.42 28.82 2.26
C SER A 87 -0.08 27.65 3.16
N TYR A 88 0.09 26.49 2.57
CA TYR A 88 0.60 25.33 3.28
C TYR A 88 1.53 24.49 2.40
N LEU A 89 2.44 23.80 3.04
CA LEU A 89 3.22 22.72 2.47
C LEU A 89 2.96 21.45 3.28
N ARG A 90 2.51 20.40 2.62
CA ARG A 90 2.27 19.09 3.21
C ARG A 90 3.14 18.04 2.55
N VAL A 91 3.83 17.26 3.37
CA VAL A 91 4.56 16.07 2.94
C VAL A 91 3.97 14.88 3.67
N SER A 92 3.66 13.82 2.94
CA SER A 92 3.19 12.57 3.52
C SER A 92 4.03 11.40 3.03
N HIS A 93 4.27 10.47 3.93
CA HIS A 93 5.05 9.28 3.71
C HIS A 93 4.23 8.05 4.14
N LEU A 94 4.20 7.04 3.29
CA LEU A 94 3.60 5.76 3.59
C LEU A 94 4.65 4.66 3.41
N TYR A 95 4.96 4.00 4.51
CA TYR A 95 5.79 2.81 4.54
C TYR A 95 4.93 1.58 4.81
N SER A 96 5.21 0.49 4.10
CA SER A 96 4.67 -0.83 4.38
C SER A 96 5.80 -1.85 4.23
N SER A 97 5.95 -2.74 5.19
CA SER A 97 6.88 -3.87 5.10
C SER A 97 6.53 -4.76 3.92
N LYS A 98 7.42 -5.65 3.56
CA LYS A 98 7.18 -6.57 2.45
C LYS A 98 6.04 -7.54 2.79
N ALA A 99 5.13 -7.73 1.83
CA ALA A 99 4.08 -8.74 1.89
C ALA A 99 4.20 -9.67 0.67
N PHE A 100 3.96 -10.94 0.86
CA PHE A 100 3.90 -11.91 -0.24
C PHE A 100 2.79 -11.53 -1.22
N LEU A 101 3.03 -11.69 -2.51
CA LEU A 101 2.05 -11.42 -3.56
C LEU A 101 1.18 -12.64 -3.86
N LEU A 102 1.71 -13.83 -3.67
CA LEU A 102 1.05 -15.10 -3.98
C LEU A 102 0.94 -15.96 -2.72
N GLU A 103 -0.20 -16.64 -2.59
CA GLU A 103 -0.49 -17.51 -1.45
C GLU A 103 0.19 -18.88 -1.58
N ASN A 104 0.39 -19.36 -2.82
CA ASN A 104 1.10 -20.61 -3.06
C ASN A 104 2.61 -20.43 -2.87
N PRO A 105 3.27 -21.10 -1.89
CA PRO A 105 4.68 -20.89 -1.61
C PRO A 105 5.62 -21.24 -2.78
N VAL A 106 5.25 -22.22 -3.61
CA VAL A 106 6.05 -22.59 -4.80
C VAL A 106 6.02 -21.48 -5.83
N HIS A 107 4.82 -20.94 -6.11
CA HIS A 107 4.67 -19.83 -7.05
C HIS A 107 5.29 -18.54 -6.50
N GLN A 108 5.15 -18.31 -5.20
CA GLN A 108 5.80 -17.17 -4.53
C GLN A 108 7.33 -17.24 -4.69
N ALA A 109 7.93 -18.40 -4.45
CA ALA A 109 9.38 -18.59 -4.61
C ALA A 109 9.85 -18.40 -6.08
N LEU A 110 9.05 -18.83 -7.05
CA LEU A 110 9.34 -18.59 -8.47
C LEU A 110 9.26 -17.10 -8.83
N LEU A 111 8.28 -16.38 -8.29
CA LEU A 111 8.12 -14.94 -8.50
C LEU A 111 9.28 -14.16 -7.84
N GLU A 112 9.70 -14.56 -6.65
CA GLU A 112 10.88 -14.01 -5.97
C GLU A 112 12.17 -14.20 -6.78
N ALA A 113 12.35 -15.38 -7.36
CA ALA A 113 13.48 -15.65 -8.23
C ALA A 113 13.53 -14.74 -9.47
N GLN A 114 12.39 -14.19 -9.89
CA GLN A 114 12.29 -13.20 -10.96
C GLN A 114 12.49 -11.75 -10.47
N GLY A 115 12.73 -11.54 -9.18
CA GLY A 115 12.98 -10.23 -8.59
C GLY A 115 11.73 -9.44 -8.16
N ASN A 116 10.53 -10.01 -8.25
CA ASN A 116 9.26 -9.32 -8.03
C ASN A 116 8.36 -9.96 -6.94
N GLY A 117 8.94 -10.74 -6.04
CA GLY A 117 8.19 -11.57 -5.09
C GLY A 117 7.40 -10.83 -4.01
N PHE A 118 7.62 -9.55 -3.82
CA PHE A 118 7.05 -8.82 -2.68
C PHE A 118 6.38 -7.51 -3.11
N ARG A 119 5.24 -7.20 -2.46
CA ARG A 119 4.75 -5.83 -2.38
C ARG A 119 5.44 -5.18 -1.18
N LYS A 120 6.22 -4.16 -1.42
CA LYS A 120 6.83 -3.31 -0.40
C LYS A 120 6.61 -1.87 -0.81
N GLN A 121 6.14 -1.04 0.10
CA GLN A 121 5.80 0.34 -0.21
C GLN A 121 6.62 1.32 0.63
N ASN A 122 7.14 2.33 -0.02
CA ASN A 122 7.90 3.42 0.61
C ASN A 122 7.64 4.73 -0.15
N THR A 123 6.38 5.15 -0.17
CA THR A 123 5.88 6.20 -1.06
C THR A 123 5.90 7.56 -0.38
N LEU A 124 6.46 8.56 -1.05
CA LEU A 124 6.47 9.95 -0.63
C LEU A 124 5.58 10.80 -1.54
N ASN A 125 4.74 11.64 -0.92
CA ASN A 125 3.88 12.57 -1.64
C ASN A 125 4.08 13.98 -1.08
N PHE A 126 3.81 15.00 -1.91
CA PHE A 126 3.75 16.38 -1.43
C PHE A 126 2.53 17.11 -1.97
N THR A 127 2.11 18.16 -1.26
CA THR A 127 1.10 19.11 -1.70
C THR A 127 1.48 20.49 -1.20
N ALA A 128 1.46 21.48 -2.08
CA ALA A 128 1.58 22.89 -1.72
C ALA A 128 0.31 23.63 -2.15
N GLY A 129 -0.37 24.26 -1.20
CA GLY A 129 -1.61 25.01 -1.43
C GLY A 129 -1.42 26.49 -1.16
N PHE A 130 -2.10 27.31 -1.94
CA PHE A 130 -2.08 28.77 -1.87
C PHE A 130 -3.52 29.24 -2.05
N GLU A 131 -4.04 30.02 -1.11
CA GLU A 131 -5.42 30.52 -1.13
C GLU A 131 -5.47 32.01 -0.84
N LYS A 132 -6.21 32.71 -1.64
CA LYS A 132 -6.49 34.14 -1.46
C LYS A 132 -7.85 34.50 -2.06
N ASP A 133 -8.68 35.14 -1.27
CA ASP A 133 -10.05 35.55 -1.64
C ASP A 133 -10.82 34.34 -2.21
N ASN A 134 -11.20 34.41 -3.48
CA ASN A 134 -11.96 33.37 -4.18
C ASN A 134 -11.07 32.40 -4.99
N LEU A 135 -9.75 32.51 -4.92
CA LEU A 135 -8.81 31.74 -5.71
C LEU A 135 -8.00 30.77 -4.85
N SER A 136 -7.97 29.51 -5.23
CA SER A 136 -7.13 28.48 -4.63
C SER A 136 -6.30 27.77 -5.69
N ILE A 137 -5.01 27.64 -5.45
CA ILE A 137 -4.04 26.95 -6.30
C ILE A 137 -3.41 25.84 -5.49
N THR A 138 -3.45 24.62 -5.99
CA THR A 138 -2.80 23.47 -5.35
C THR A 138 -1.83 22.82 -6.32
N LEU A 139 -0.57 22.73 -5.94
CA LEU A 139 0.45 21.92 -6.60
C LEU A 139 0.60 20.61 -5.85
N TRP A 140 0.69 19.51 -6.57
CA TRP A 140 0.83 18.21 -5.94
C TRP A 140 1.76 17.28 -6.70
N GLY A 141 2.40 16.39 -5.95
CA GLY A 141 3.17 15.29 -6.48
C GLY A 141 2.87 14.02 -5.67
N LYS A 142 2.61 12.93 -6.37
CA LYS A 142 2.38 11.60 -5.81
C LYS A 142 3.51 10.69 -6.22
N ASN A 143 3.95 9.84 -5.27
CA ASN A 143 5.07 8.93 -5.45
C ASN A 143 6.33 9.65 -5.99
N ILE A 144 6.69 10.79 -5.37
CA ILE A 144 7.76 11.67 -5.87
C ILE A 144 9.16 11.07 -5.80
N ASN A 145 9.32 10.00 -5.02
CA ASN A 145 10.53 9.21 -4.93
C ASN A 145 10.55 8.04 -5.92
N ASP A 146 9.52 7.93 -6.78
CA ASP A 146 9.36 6.92 -7.82
C ASP A 146 9.55 5.49 -7.31
N ASP A 147 8.92 5.20 -6.15
CA ASP A 147 8.92 3.87 -5.56
C ASP A 147 8.20 2.89 -6.48
N GLU A 148 8.88 1.83 -6.89
CA GLU A 148 8.35 0.84 -7.83
C GLU A 148 8.11 -0.49 -7.12
N TYR A 149 6.87 -0.99 -7.20
CA TYR A 149 6.48 -2.29 -6.67
C TYR A 149 5.26 -2.85 -7.41
N LEU A 150 5.04 -4.16 -7.31
CA LEU A 150 3.81 -4.77 -7.79
C LEU A 150 2.71 -4.63 -6.73
N THR A 151 1.54 -4.15 -7.14
CA THR A 151 0.34 -4.09 -6.28
C THR A 151 -0.32 -5.46 -6.14
N SER A 152 -0.23 -6.29 -7.18
CA SER A 152 -0.68 -7.68 -7.20
C SER A 152 0.05 -8.47 -8.29
N ALA A 153 0.06 -9.79 -8.14
CA ALA A 153 0.55 -10.72 -9.14
C ALA A 153 -0.37 -11.95 -9.24
N PHE A 154 -0.36 -12.61 -10.37
CA PHE A 154 -1.09 -13.86 -10.59
C PHE A 154 -0.44 -14.68 -11.70
N ILE A 155 -0.71 -15.99 -11.69
CA ILE A 155 -0.19 -16.93 -12.68
C ILE A 155 -0.94 -16.75 -13.99
N ALA A 156 -0.23 -16.85 -15.11
CA ALA A 156 -0.84 -16.93 -16.42
C ALA A 156 -1.56 -18.28 -16.56
N VAL A 157 -2.89 -18.27 -16.54
CA VAL A 157 -3.74 -19.49 -16.58
C VAL A 157 -3.53 -20.34 -17.84
N ALA A 158 -2.99 -19.76 -18.90
CA ALA A 158 -2.67 -20.47 -20.14
C ALA A 158 -1.31 -21.17 -20.13
N ASP A 159 -0.47 -20.91 -19.12
CA ASP A 159 0.83 -21.54 -18.97
C ASP A 159 0.74 -22.80 -18.12
N LEU A 160 0.75 -23.95 -18.78
CA LEU A 160 0.71 -25.25 -18.10
C LEU A 160 1.97 -25.55 -17.28
N SER A 161 3.05 -24.79 -17.46
CA SER A 161 4.27 -24.89 -16.64
C SER A 161 4.18 -24.10 -15.32
N GLU A 162 3.17 -23.23 -15.18
CA GLU A 162 2.93 -22.36 -14.04
C GLU A 162 4.15 -21.47 -13.65
N THR A 163 4.95 -21.10 -14.63
CA THR A 163 6.17 -20.30 -14.46
C THR A 163 6.04 -18.86 -14.97
N THR A 164 4.94 -18.55 -15.67
CA THR A 164 4.66 -17.22 -16.21
C THR A 164 3.73 -16.47 -15.27
N PHE A 165 4.14 -15.27 -14.85
CA PHE A 165 3.37 -14.40 -13.97
C PHE A 165 3.00 -13.10 -14.66
N PHE A 166 1.81 -12.60 -14.39
CA PHE A 166 1.40 -11.23 -14.66
C PHE A 166 1.44 -10.43 -13.36
N GLY A 167 1.86 -9.17 -13.44
CA GLY A 167 1.87 -8.27 -12.31
C GLY A 167 1.28 -6.91 -12.69
N TYR A 168 0.61 -6.28 -11.75
CA TYR A 168 0.17 -4.89 -11.86
C TYR A 168 1.13 -4.00 -11.08
N PRO A 169 1.91 -3.12 -11.75
CA PRO A 169 2.75 -2.16 -11.06
C PRO A 169 1.89 -1.09 -10.37
N ASN A 170 2.48 -0.44 -9.37
CA ASN A 170 1.92 0.79 -8.83
C ASN A 170 2.06 1.95 -9.82
N ASN A 171 1.45 3.09 -9.49
CA ASN A 171 1.61 4.30 -10.29
C ASN A 171 3.01 4.89 -10.10
N TYR A 172 3.66 5.24 -11.21
CA TYR A 172 4.88 6.03 -11.22
C TYR A 172 4.69 7.44 -10.62
N ALA A 173 5.77 8.16 -10.46
CA ALA A 173 5.72 9.55 -10.02
C ALA A 173 4.80 10.38 -10.92
N THR A 174 3.86 11.08 -10.30
CA THR A 174 2.89 11.95 -11.00
C THR A 174 2.83 13.30 -10.33
N TYR A 175 2.68 14.36 -11.14
CA TYR A 175 2.64 15.73 -10.67
C TYR A 175 1.49 16.48 -11.34
N GLY A 176 0.93 17.42 -10.65
CA GLY A 176 -0.15 18.21 -11.20
C GLY A 176 -0.43 19.49 -10.45
N MET A 177 -1.34 20.27 -11.04
CA MET A 177 -1.87 21.49 -10.48
C MET A 177 -3.39 21.49 -10.56
N THR A 178 -4.01 21.98 -9.50
CA THR A 178 -5.46 22.22 -9.44
C THR A 178 -5.69 23.69 -9.20
N LEU A 179 -6.57 24.31 -9.98
CA LEU A 179 -7.00 25.70 -9.84
C LEU A 179 -8.49 25.71 -9.56
N ASN A 180 -8.89 26.36 -8.45
CA ASN A 180 -10.30 26.55 -8.10
C ASN A 180 -10.59 28.05 -7.99
N TYR A 181 -11.71 28.48 -8.57
CA TYR A 181 -12.22 29.83 -8.43
C TYR A 181 -13.70 29.80 -8.10
N THR A 182 -14.10 30.49 -7.03
CA THR A 182 -15.49 30.59 -6.60
C THR A 182 -16.05 31.92 -7.06
N PHE A 183 -17.17 31.94 -7.79
CA PHE A 183 -17.81 33.13 -8.32
C PHE A 183 -18.77 33.79 -7.30
#